data_4121be4b98c03174695b70542fbad40a
#
_entry.id   4121be4b98c03174695b70542fbad40a
#
_cell.length_a   1.000
_cell.length_b   1.000
_cell.length_c   1.000
_cell.angle_alpha   90.00
_cell.angle_beta   90.00
_cell.angle_gamma   90.00
#
_symmetry.space_group_name_H-M   'P 1'
#
loop_
_entity.id
_entity.type
_entity.pdbx_description
1 polymer ?
#
loop_
_entity_poly.entity_id
_entity_poly.type
_entity_poly.pdbx_seq_one_letter_code
_entity_poly.pdbx_strand_id
1 'polypeptide(L)'
;MSNRLSVVIDGIDAAAIVDDVEQAIRTSFETLALPGPWHVAVRPSRVNGRWDFSVRGLDVYHALSIAVTADLLPRLIPLRLTESLNRIVSTKVEAAAQRTLTLTQTV
;
A
#
# COMPACT_ATOMS: atom_id res chain seq x y z
N MET A 1 18.92 -2.88 5.18
CA MET A 1 18.54 -3.63 4.28
C MET A 1 17.26 -4.14 4.43
N SER A 2 16.51 -3.88 4.74
CA SER A 2 15.34 -4.31 5.01
C SER A 2 14.42 -4.33 4.00
N ASN A 3 14.79 -4.20 2.86
CA ASN A 3 13.79 -4.00 1.99
C ASN A 3 13.13 -5.19 1.58
N ARG A 4 12.19 -5.56 2.26
CA ARG A 4 11.28 -6.59 1.84
C ARG A 4 10.07 -5.95 1.20
N LEU A 5 10.30 -5.01 0.32
CA LEU A 5 9.27 -4.35 -0.44
C LEU A 5 9.58 -4.49 -1.92
N SER A 6 8.67 -5.13 -2.65
CA SER A 6 8.76 -5.27 -4.10
C SER A 6 7.75 -4.32 -4.72
N VAL A 7 8.20 -3.51 -5.67
CA VAL A 7 7.34 -2.54 -6.34
C VAL A 7 7.40 -2.78 -7.85
N VAL A 8 6.24 -2.94 -8.48
CA VAL A 8 6.12 -3.10 -9.92
C VAL A 8 5.22 -1.98 -10.43
N ILE A 9 5.69 -1.25 -11.42
CA ILE A 9 4.94 -0.11 -11.98
C ILE A 9 4.82 -0.31 -13.48
N ASP A 10 3.58 -0.40 -13.96
CA ASP A 10 3.30 -0.55 -15.38
C ASP A 10 2.51 0.64 -15.90
N GLY A 11 2.64 0.93 -17.18
CA GLY A 11 1.81 1.91 -17.85
C GLY A 11 2.26 3.35 -17.74
N ILE A 12 3.44 3.60 -17.17
CA ILE A 12 4.01 4.94 -17.10
C ILE A 12 5.28 4.94 -17.94
N ASP A 13 5.31 5.79 -18.96
CA ASP A 13 6.45 5.82 -19.87
C ASP A 13 7.60 6.68 -19.41
N ALA A 14 7.35 7.72 -18.65
CA ALA A 14 8.38 8.65 -18.20
C ALA A 14 9.14 8.05 -17.03
N ALA A 15 10.43 7.75 -17.25
CA ALA A 15 11.25 7.14 -16.20
C ALA A 15 11.34 7.97 -14.94
N ALA A 16 11.36 9.30 -15.05
CA ALA A 16 11.40 10.17 -13.88
C ALA A 16 10.14 10.02 -13.02
N ILE A 17 8.98 9.86 -13.66
CA ILE A 17 7.73 9.66 -12.94
C ILE A 17 7.72 8.28 -12.28
N VAL A 18 8.21 7.25 -12.96
CA VAL A 18 8.31 5.91 -12.37
C VAL A 18 9.18 5.94 -11.11
N ASP A 19 10.31 6.62 -11.16
CA ASP A 19 11.20 6.73 -10.01
C ASP A 19 10.52 7.47 -8.85
N ASP A 20 9.80 8.53 -9.14
CA ASP A 20 9.09 9.30 -8.12
C ASP A 20 7.95 8.50 -7.49
N VAL A 21 7.24 7.72 -8.29
CA VAL A 21 6.17 6.84 -7.81
C VAL A 21 6.77 5.77 -6.91
N GLU A 22 7.84 5.13 -7.33
CA GLU A 22 8.50 4.10 -6.54
C GLU A 22 8.99 4.69 -5.21
N GLN A 23 9.63 5.84 -5.24
CA GLN A 23 10.13 6.49 -4.04
C GLN A 23 9.01 6.85 -3.08
N ALA A 24 7.89 7.36 -3.60
CA ALA A 24 6.73 7.69 -2.77
C ALA A 24 6.17 6.44 -2.08
N ILE A 25 6.10 5.32 -2.78
CA ILE A 25 5.65 4.05 -2.20
C ILE A 25 6.60 3.61 -1.11
N ARG A 26 7.90 3.58 -1.37
CA ARG A 26 8.89 3.13 -0.41
C ARG A 26 8.90 4.01 0.83
N THR A 27 8.80 5.31 0.66
CA THR A 27 8.76 6.26 1.77
C THR A 27 7.53 6.02 2.65
N SER A 28 6.39 5.72 2.05
CA SER A 28 5.17 5.44 2.82
C SER A 28 5.33 4.22 3.72
N PHE A 29 5.96 3.15 3.21
CA PHE A 29 6.21 1.96 4.02
C PHE A 29 7.25 2.22 5.11
N GLU A 30 8.31 2.98 4.80
CA GLU A 30 9.32 3.32 5.78
C GLU A 30 8.77 4.16 6.91
N THR A 31 7.92 5.13 6.59
CA THR A 31 7.31 6.01 7.58
C THR A 31 6.49 5.22 8.60
N LEU A 32 5.80 4.19 8.14
CA LEU A 32 4.99 3.37 9.03
C LEU A 32 5.79 2.24 9.66
N ALA A 33 7.04 2.05 9.26
CA ALA A 33 7.93 1.01 9.78
C ALA A 33 7.26 -0.37 9.80
N LEU A 34 6.59 -0.71 8.72
CA LEU A 34 5.85 -1.96 8.64
C LEU A 34 6.77 -3.13 8.33
N PRO A 35 6.59 -4.26 9.02
CA PRO A 35 7.39 -5.46 8.73
C PRO A 35 6.95 -6.04 7.38
N GLY A 36 7.91 -6.50 6.61
CA GLY A 36 7.65 -7.12 5.32
C GLY A 36 7.56 -8.63 5.39
N PRO A 37 7.48 -9.28 4.25
CA PRO A 37 7.57 -8.67 2.93
C PRO A 37 6.26 -8.06 2.45
N TRP A 38 6.39 -7.05 1.61
CA TRP A 38 5.25 -6.40 0.98
C TRP A 38 5.44 -6.38 -0.54
N HIS A 39 4.33 -6.46 -1.27
CA HIS A 39 4.35 -6.39 -2.73
C HIS A 39 3.33 -5.36 -3.18
N VAL A 40 3.77 -4.38 -3.94
CA VAL A 40 2.91 -3.33 -4.46
C VAL A 40 3.00 -3.33 -5.98
N ALA A 41 1.86 -3.36 -6.64
CA ALA A 41 1.80 -3.23 -8.10
C ALA A 41 0.94 -2.03 -8.45
N VAL A 42 1.42 -1.24 -9.40
CA VAL A 42 0.72 -0.06 -9.91
C VAL A 42 0.48 -0.27 -11.39
N ARG A 43 -0.75 -0.12 -11.84
CA ARG A 43 -1.09 -0.26 -13.24
C ARG A 43 -2.26 0.65 -13.61
N PRO A 44 -2.40 0.99 -14.89
CA PRO A 44 -3.55 1.80 -15.30
C PRO A 44 -4.84 1.02 -15.10
N SER A 45 -5.86 1.72 -14.63
CA SER A 45 -7.18 1.13 -14.49
C SER A 45 -7.84 1.00 -15.86
N ARG A 46 -8.89 0.20 -15.94
CA ARG A 46 -9.71 0.15 -17.14
C ARG A 46 -10.45 1.45 -17.36
N VAL A 47 -10.65 2.21 -16.30
CA VAL A 47 -11.28 3.53 -16.39
C VAL A 47 -10.20 4.56 -16.63
N ASN A 48 -10.32 5.35 -17.68
CA ASN A 48 -9.34 6.37 -18.02
C ASN A 48 -9.17 7.36 -16.86
N GLY A 49 -7.94 7.77 -16.62
CA GLY A 49 -7.65 8.74 -15.57
C GLY A 49 -7.57 8.15 -14.17
N ARG A 50 -7.53 6.83 -14.07
CA ARG A 50 -7.39 6.17 -12.76
C ARG A 50 -6.23 5.20 -12.78
N TRP A 51 -5.66 4.98 -11.61
CA TRP A 51 -4.55 4.04 -11.42
C TRP A 51 -4.92 3.05 -10.34
N ASP A 52 -4.70 1.78 -10.61
CA ASP A 52 -4.99 0.71 -9.67
C ASP A 52 -3.73 0.30 -8.94
N PHE A 53 -3.82 0.22 -7.62
CA PHE A 53 -2.76 -0.23 -6.76
C PHE A 53 -3.21 -1.52 -6.10
N SER A 54 -2.35 -2.53 -6.13
CA SER A 54 -2.58 -3.74 -5.34
C SER A 54 -1.47 -3.86 -4.32
N VAL A 55 -1.82 -4.08 -3.07
CA VAL A 55 -0.89 -4.17 -1.96
C VAL A 55 -1.09 -5.51 -1.27
N ARG A 56 -0.01 -6.28 -1.17
CA ARG A 56 -0.05 -7.57 -0.49
C ARG A 56 1.01 -7.64 0.58
N GLY A 57 0.65 -8.13 1.74
CA GLY A 57 1.54 -8.33 2.86
C GLY A 57 0.76 -8.66 4.11
N LEU A 58 1.41 -9.19 5.13
CA LEU A 58 0.78 -9.58 6.40
C LEU A 58 -0.46 -10.47 6.19
N ASP A 59 -0.43 -11.32 5.17
CA ASP A 59 -1.53 -12.20 4.80
C ASP A 59 -2.81 -11.44 4.39
N VAL A 60 -2.63 -10.20 3.91
CA VAL A 60 -3.74 -9.35 3.51
C VAL A 60 -3.52 -8.89 2.08
N TYR A 61 -4.59 -8.80 1.33
CA TYR A 61 -4.58 -8.19 0.01
C TYR A 61 -5.49 -6.98 0.06
N HIS A 62 -4.99 -5.86 -0.41
CA HIS A 62 -5.78 -4.62 -0.45
C HIS A 62 -5.60 -3.97 -1.80
N ALA A 63 -6.69 -3.50 -2.37
CA ALA A 63 -6.66 -2.79 -3.64
C ALA A 63 -7.21 -1.38 -3.43
N LEU A 64 -6.57 -0.41 -4.05
CA LEU A 64 -7.08 0.95 -4.04
C LEU A 64 -6.92 1.57 -5.43
N SER A 65 -7.67 2.61 -5.69
CA SER A 65 -7.67 3.28 -6.97
C SER A 65 -7.53 4.78 -6.74
N ILE A 66 -6.68 5.41 -7.52
CA ILE A 66 -6.45 6.85 -7.43
C ILE A 66 -6.77 7.50 -8.76
N ALA A 67 -7.67 8.47 -8.75
CA ALA A 67 -8.08 9.18 -9.96
C ALA A 67 -7.23 10.43 -10.13
N VAL A 68 -6.20 10.33 -10.97
CA VAL A 68 -5.27 11.44 -11.18
C VAL A 68 -4.42 11.15 -12.41
N THR A 69 -3.80 12.16 -12.98
CA THR A 69 -2.83 11.95 -14.05
C THR A 69 -1.54 11.39 -13.48
N ALA A 70 -0.78 10.68 -14.31
CA ALA A 70 0.44 9.99 -13.85
C ALA A 70 1.45 10.92 -13.17
N ASP A 71 1.58 12.14 -13.66
CA ASP A 71 2.53 13.11 -13.11
C ASP A 71 2.18 13.54 -11.68
N LEU A 72 0.93 13.42 -11.28
CA LEU A 72 0.51 13.79 -9.94
C LEU A 72 0.47 12.60 -8.98
N LEU A 73 0.63 11.38 -9.47
CA LEU A 73 0.63 10.20 -8.61
C LEU A 73 1.61 10.31 -7.43
N PRO A 74 2.87 10.74 -7.64
CA PRO A 74 3.81 10.80 -6.51
C PRO A 74 3.35 11.68 -5.36
N ARG A 75 2.51 12.68 -5.65
CA ARG A 75 2.00 13.59 -4.62
C ARG A 75 0.86 12.97 -3.83
N LEU A 76 0.05 12.14 -4.46
CA LEU A 76 -1.12 11.54 -3.83
C LEU A 76 -0.80 10.22 -3.14
N ILE A 77 0.22 9.51 -3.59
CA ILE A 77 0.59 8.21 -3.02
C ILE A 77 0.83 8.28 -1.52
N PRO A 78 1.62 9.22 -0.99
CA PRO A 78 1.87 9.24 0.46
C PRO A 78 0.59 9.40 1.28
N LEU A 79 -0.37 10.16 0.78
CA LEU A 79 -1.62 10.36 1.50
C LEU A 79 -2.52 9.13 1.43
N ARG A 80 -2.75 8.64 0.22
CA ARG A 80 -3.68 7.55 0.00
C ARG A 80 -3.14 6.22 0.48
N LEU A 81 -1.88 5.96 0.23
CA LEU A 81 -1.26 4.69 0.61
C LEU A 81 -1.10 4.60 2.12
N THR A 82 -0.66 5.67 2.77
CA THR A 82 -0.53 5.70 4.22
C THR A 82 -1.89 5.45 4.90
N GLU A 83 -2.95 6.07 4.39
CA GLU A 83 -4.28 5.84 4.91
C GLU A 83 -4.71 4.38 4.77
N SER A 84 -4.46 3.78 3.60
CA SER A 84 -4.80 2.39 3.36
C SER A 84 -3.99 1.44 4.24
N LEU A 85 -2.70 1.68 4.38
CA LEU A 85 -1.83 0.86 5.22
C LEU A 85 -2.21 0.94 6.69
N ASN A 86 -2.55 2.13 7.17
CA ASN A 86 -3.02 2.28 8.54
C ASN A 86 -4.31 1.49 8.78
N ARG A 87 -5.20 1.48 7.81
CA ARG A 87 -6.44 0.74 7.91
C ARG A 87 -6.18 -0.76 7.96
N ILE A 88 -5.27 -1.27 7.14
CA ILE A 88 -4.90 -2.69 7.15
C ILE A 88 -4.32 -3.09 8.49
N VAL A 89 -3.38 -2.31 8.99
CA VAL A 89 -2.71 -2.60 10.26
C VAL A 89 -3.70 -2.54 11.42
N SER A 90 -4.56 -1.54 11.45
CA SER A 90 -5.58 -1.41 12.50
C SER A 90 -6.53 -2.59 12.50
N THR A 91 -6.96 -3.04 11.34
CA THR A 91 -7.84 -4.21 11.22
C THR A 91 -7.16 -5.45 11.79
N LYS A 92 -5.88 -5.65 11.48
CA LYS A 92 -5.12 -6.79 12.00
C LYS A 92 -4.98 -6.73 13.52
N VAL A 93 -4.69 -5.57 14.05
CA VAL A 93 -4.54 -5.38 15.50
C VAL A 93 -5.86 -5.61 16.22
N GLU A 94 -6.96 -5.10 15.67
CA GLU A 94 -8.28 -5.31 16.23
C GLU A 94 -8.67 -6.79 16.25
N ALA A 95 -8.40 -7.50 15.15
CA ALA A 95 -8.71 -8.92 15.08
C ALA A 95 -7.92 -9.71 16.13
N ALA A 96 -6.64 -9.36 16.33
CA ALA A 96 -5.82 -10.00 17.34
C ALA A 96 -6.31 -9.69 18.74
N ALA A 97 -6.69 -8.44 19.01
CA ALA A 97 -7.22 -8.04 20.31
C ALA A 97 -8.54 -8.75 20.63
N GLN A 98 -9.44 -8.83 19.65
CA GLN A 98 -10.70 -9.54 19.84
C GLN A 98 -10.49 -11.02 20.11
N ARG A 99 -9.55 -11.63 19.44
CA ARG A 99 -9.24 -13.04 19.64
C ARG A 99 -8.72 -13.27 21.06
N THR A 100 -7.89 -12.38 21.56
CA THR A 100 -7.38 -12.44 22.93
C THR A 100 -8.49 -12.28 23.96
N LEU A 101 -9.40 -11.32 23.73
CA LEU A 101 -10.52 -11.11 24.63
C LEU A 101 -11.46 -12.32 24.67
N THR A 102 -11.72 -12.92 23.52
CA THR A 102 -12.56 -14.10 23.45
C THR A 102 -11.95 -15.26 24.24
N LEU A 103 -10.66 -15.47 24.12
CA LEU A 103 -9.98 -16.52 24.87
C LEU A 103 -10.05 -16.26 26.39
N THR A 104 -9.93 -15.00 26.79
CA THR A 104 -10.00 -14.62 28.20
C THR A 104 -11.42 -14.86 28.73
N GLN A 105 -12.43 -14.58 27.95
CA GLN A 105 -13.82 -14.74 28.37
C GLN A 105 -14.24 -16.20 28.49
N THR A 106 -13.53 -17.11 27.84
CA THR A 106 -13.89 -18.48 27.90
C THR A 106 -13.44 -19.14 29.17
N VAL A 107 -12.64 -18.52 29.93
CA VAL A 107 -12.18 -19.01 31.21
C VAL A 107 -13.09 -18.48 32.33
#